data_508996b4050f2e4e4ebae46add65b6b6
#
_entry.id   508996b4050f2e4e4ebae46add65b6b6
#
_cell.length_a   1.000
_cell.length_b   1.000
_cell.length_c   1.000
_cell.angle_alpha   90.00
_cell.angle_beta   90.00
_cell.angle_gamma   90.00
#
_symmetry.space_group_name_H-M   'P 1'
#
loop_
_entity.id
_entity.type
_entity.pdbx_description
1 polymer ?
#
loop_
_entity_poly.entity_id
_entity_poly.type
_entity_poly.pdbx_seq_one_letter_code
_entity_poly.pdbx_strand_id
1 'polypeptide(L)'
;MKRKETYLSRDFRETAALRFPAQAKELNTAFDMRLSALLAENADASKEKQYHLKRQILPGIAAYETLQRVMPKEEALQTVHGYVERLARTSHKQLAALLHIPGLYRLVPGVFVKSTRSVFGPAAGFAPKELQTSNGVWRVDMMKCPYHDTCAEYGCPELCRCFCDSDDISYAGLHPKLIWERSMTLGRGNDASCRGFESLRAHLKAHCNVLLQCAFWFDVIFGFKITSAAYPLPHRCTAFLPVSHF
;
A
#
# COMPACT_ATOMS: atom_id res chain seq x y z
N MET A 1 9.61 24.88 -5.00
CA MET A 1 9.17 24.12 -3.79
C MET A 1 9.80 22.72 -3.83
N LYS A 2 10.64 22.33 -2.86
CA LYS A 2 11.19 20.95 -2.82
C LYS A 2 10.03 19.98 -2.62
N ARG A 3 9.91 19.03 -3.52
CA ARG A 3 8.89 17.98 -3.46
C ARG A 3 9.13 17.12 -2.23
N LYS A 4 8.09 16.87 -1.42
CA LYS A 4 8.20 15.97 -0.27
C LYS A 4 8.45 14.55 -0.79
N GLU A 5 9.56 13.95 -0.38
CA GLU A 5 9.95 12.60 -0.75
C GLU A 5 8.95 11.57 -0.22
N THR A 6 8.57 10.59 -1.06
CA THR A 6 7.71 9.49 -0.64
C THR A 6 8.53 8.41 0.08
N TYR A 7 7.86 7.55 0.85
CA TYR A 7 8.54 6.42 1.50
C TYR A 7 9.16 5.46 0.47
N LEU A 8 8.49 5.22 -0.66
CA LEU A 8 9.04 4.39 -1.76
C LEU A 8 10.30 5.00 -2.37
N SER A 9 10.32 6.31 -2.57
CA SER A 9 11.51 7.02 -3.09
C SER A 9 12.68 6.91 -2.11
N ARG A 10 12.42 7.10 -0.82
CA ARG A 10 13.43 6.99 0.24
C ARG A 10 13.98 5.57 0.32
N ASP A 11 13.11 4.56 0.40
CA ASP A 11 13.49 3.16 0.54
C ASP A 11 14.26 2.64 -0.71
N PHE A 12 13.89 3.16 -1.90
CA PHE A 12 14.67 2.92 -3.13
C PHE A 12 16.09 3.48 -3.01
N ARG A 13 16.25 4.75 -2.58
CA ARG A 13 17.57 5.37 -2.43
C ARG A 13 18.43 4.67 -1.40
N GLU A 14 17.83 4.25 -0.31
CA GLU A 14 18.49 3.46 0.73
C GLU A 14 18.98 2.10 0.15
N THR A 15 18.13 1.41 -0.61
CA THR A 15 18.51 0.17 -1.29
C THR A 15 19.65 0.39 -2.29
N ALA A 16 19.57 1.45 -3.11
CA ALA A 16 20.63 1.79 -4.05
C ALA A 16 21.97 2.04 -3.35
N ALA A 17 21.95 2.79 -2.25
CA ALA A 17 23.16 3.09 -1.47
C ALA A 17 23.76 1.85 -0.78
N LEU A 18 22.92 0.97 -0.23
CA LEU A 18 23.38 -0.18 0.54
C LEU A 18 23.77 -1.38 -0.34
N ARG A 19 23.01 -1.66 -1.40
CA ARG A 19 23.24 -2.86 -2.23
C ARG A 19 24.09 -2.59 -3.47
N PHE A 20 24.07 -1.36 -3.99
CA PHE A 20 24.75 -0.97 -5.23
C PHE A 20 25.55 0.32 -5.07
N PRO A 21 26.45 0.44 -4.08
CA PRO A 21 27.12 1.70 -3.75
C PRO A 21 27.87 2.32 -4.94
N ALA A 22 28.49 1.51 -5.80
CA ALA A 22 29.19 1.99 -6.99
C ALA A 22 28.24 2.57 -8.07
N GLN A 23 26.98 2.13 -8.12
CA GLN A 23 25.98 2.53 -9.11
C GLN A 23 24.88 3.43 -8.50
N ALA A 24 24.93 3.71 -7.19
CA ALA A 24 23.87 4.39 -6.46
C ALA A 24 23.51 5.75 -7.07
N LYS A 25 24.50 6.53 -7.52
CA LYS A 25 24.28 7.83 -8.16
C LYS A 25 23.52 7.68 -9.49
N GLU A 26 23.92 6.72 -10.30
CA GLU A 26 23.29 6.43 -11.59
C GLU A 26 21.85 5.94 -11.42
N LEU A 27 21.63 5.00 -10.51
CA LEU A 27 20.30 4.47 -10.18
C LEU A 27 19.36 5.57 -9.66
N ASN A 28 19.84 6.45 -8.77
CA ASN A 28 19.06 7.56 -8.28
C ASN A 28 18.68 8.53 -9.40
N THR A 29 19.60 8.81 -10.34
CA THR A 29 19.34 9.66 -11.50
C THR A 29 18.30 9.00 -12.41
N ALA A 30 18.43 7.72 -12.71
CA ALA A 30 17.49 6.96 -13.54
C ALA A 30 16.09 6.92 -12.91
N PHE A 31 16.01 6.69 -11.61
CA PHE A 31 14.75 6.72 -10.85
C PHE A 31 14.07 8.10 -10.93
N ASP A 32 14.83 9.17 -10.71
CA ASP A 32 14.28 10.54 -10.75
C ASP A 32 13.80 10.93 -12.14
N MET A 33 14.53 10.55 -13.18
CA MET A 33 14.13 10.77 -14.57
C MET A 33 12.84 9.99 -14.89
N ARG A 34 12.78 8.70 -14.53
CA ARG A 34 11.59 7.88 -14.79
C ARG A 34 10.38 8.36 -14.01
N LEU A 35 10.54 8.66 -12.72
CA LEU A 35 9.47 9.21 -11.91
C LEU A 35 8.95 10.55 -12.46
N SER A 36 9.83 11.39 -12.96
CA SER A 36 9.46 12.67 -13.56
C SER A 36 8.66 12.48 -14.86
N ALA A 37 9.06 11.53 -15.70
CA ALA A 37 8.32 11.17 -16.91
C ALA A 37 6.93 10.64 -16.59
N LEU A 38 6.83 9.64 -15.69
CA LEU A 38 5.55 9.07 -15.25
C LEU A 38 4.59 10.12 -14.70
N LEU A 39 5.12 11.12 -14.00
CA LEU A 39 4.30 12.20 -13.45
C LEU A 39 3.82 13.19 -14.51
N ALA A 40 4.63 13.43 -15.54
CA ALA A 40 4.24 14.27 -16.69
C ALA A 40 3.16 13.54 -17.52
N GLU A 41 3.35 12.26 -17.79
CA GLU A 41 2.40 11.41 -18.52
C GLU A 41 1.01 11.34 -17.84
N ASN A 42 0.96 11.51 -16.52
CA ASN A 42 -0.27 11.48 -15.73
C ASN A 42 -0.71 12.86 -15.21
N ALA A 43 -0.23 13.95 -15.79
CA ALA A 43 -0.48 15.31 -15.28
C ALA A 43 -1.97 15.68 -15.30
N ASP A 44 -2.74 15.19 -16.26
CA ASP A 44 -4.16 15.51 -16.48
C ASP A 44 -5.13 14.70 -15.62
N ALA A 45 -4.61 13.76 -14.80
CA ALA A 45 -5.47 13.00 -13.90
C ALA A 45 -6.11 13.90 -12.84
N SER A 46 -7.32 13.54 -12.38
CA SER A 46 -8.04 14.25 -11.30
C SER A 46 -7.17 14.42 -10.05
N LYS A 47 -7.45 15.42 -9.22
CA LYS A 47 -6.71 15.65 -7.95
C LYS A 47 -6.73 14.43 -7.05
N GLU A 48 -7.85 13.74 -6.99
CA GLU A 48 -8.09 12.54 -6.22
C GLU A 48 -7.22 11.38 -6.75
N LYS A 49 -7.18 11.15 -8.07
CA LYS A 49 -6.31 10.14 -8.69
C LYS A 49 -4.85 10.50 -8.54
N GLN A 50 -4.48 11.78 -8.71
CA GLN A 50 -3.13 12.30 -8.51
C GLN A 50 -2.58 12.01 -7.10
N TYR A 51 -3.45 11.98 -6.11
CA TYR A 51 -3.07 11.63 -4.75
C TYR A 51 -2.48 10.21 -4.66
N HIS A 52 -3.13 9.22 -5.28
CA HIS A 52 -2.66 7.83 -5.33
C HIS A 52 -1.43 7.67 -6.23
N LEU A 53 -1.49 8.27 -7.41
CA LEU A 53 -0.40 8.23 -8.39
C LEU A 53 0.91 8.75 -7.81
N LYS A 54 0.92 9.96 -7.26
CA LYS A 54 2.14 10.63 -6.77
C LYS A 54 2.74 10.03 -5.52
N ARG A 55 1.93 9.37 -4.69
CA ARG A 55 2.39 8.89 -3.39
C ARG A 55 2.86 7.45 -3.40
N GLN A 56 2.26 6.61 -4.24
CA GLN A 56 2.53 5.18 -4.23
C GLN A 56 2.71 4.59 -5.62
N ILE A 57 1.75 4.76 -6.54
CA ILE A 57 1.74 4.00 -7.79
C ILE A 57 2.98 4.33 -8.63
N LEU A 58 3.15 5.61 -9.01
CA LEU A 58 4.25 6.02 -9.89
C LEU A 58 5.63 5.89 -9.24
N PRO A 59 5.84 6.22 -7.95
CA PRO A 59 7.10 5.91 -7.28
C PRO A 59 7.39 4.40 -7.21
N GLY A 60 6.37 3.56 -7.04
CA GLY A 60 6.50 2.10 -7.06
C GLY A 60 6.93 1.59 -8.42
N ILE A 61 6.28 2.05 -9.50
CA ILE A 61 6.64 1.71 -10.88
C ILE A 61 8.07 2.16 -11.18
N ALA A 62 8.43 3.43 -10.88
CA ALA A 62 9.77 3.94 -11.11
C ALA A 62 10.85 3.15 -10.37
N ALA A 63 10.60 2.76 -9.11
CA ALA A 63 11.51 1.93 -8.33
C ALA A 63 11.66 0.54 -8.96
N TYR A 64 10.55 -0.10 -9.31
CA TYR A 64 10.53 -1.43 -9.89
C TYR A 64 11.28 -1.51 -11.22
N GLU A 65 10.98 -0.60 -12.16
CA GLU A 65 11.66 -0.54 -13.47
C GLU A 65 13.16 -0.20 -13.32
N THR A 66 13.52 0.69 -12.39
CA THR A 66 14.91 1.06 -12.18
C THR A 66 15.72 -0.07 -11.57
N LEU A 67 15.17 -0.81 -10.62
CA LEU A 67 15.82 -1.98 -10.02
C LEU A 67 16.07 -3.09 -11.02
N GLN A 68 15.21 -3.29 -12.01
CA GLN A 68 15.40 -4.28 -13.07
C GLN A 68 16.64 -4.04 -13.95
N ARG A 69 17.27 -2.87 -13.85
CA ARG A 69 18.57 -2.61 -14.50
C ARG A 69 19.75 -3.31 -13.85
N VAL A 70 19.61 -3.70 -12.58
CA VAL A 70 20.70 -4.22 -11.75
C VAL A 70 20.38 -5.52 -11.04
N MET A 71 19.14 -6.02 -11.18
CA MET A 71 18.70 -7.29 -10.60
C MET A 71 17.60 -7.95 -11.44
N PRO A 72 17.37 -9.27 -11.32
CA PRO A 72 16.26 -9.96 -11.96
C PRO A 72 14.89 -9.37 -11.60
N LYS A 73 13.92 -9.51 -12.50
CA LYS A 73 12.56 -9.01 -12.37
C LYS A 73 11.89 -9.43 -11.06
N GLU A 74 12.02 -10.68 -10.69
CA GLU A 74 11.44 -11.26 -9.47
C GLU A 74 12.06 -10.67 -8.21
N GLU A 75 13.37 -10.43 -8.23
CA GLU A 75 14.07 -9.81 -7.10
C GLU A 75 13.72 -8.32 -6.97
N ALA A 76 13.56 -7.62 -8.08
CA ALA A 76 13.08 -6.24 -8.09
C ALA A 76 11.65 -6.15 -7.51
N LEU A 77 10.77 -7.08 -7.90
CA LEU A 77 9.40 -7.17 -7.36
C LEU A 77 9.41 -7.41 -5.85
N GLN A 78 10.19 -8.39 -5.38
CA GLN A 78 10.33 -8.68 -3.95
C GLN A 78 10.92 -7.51 -3.17
N THR A 79 11.86 -6.77 -3.77
CA THR A 79 12.47 -5.60 -3.14
C THR A 79 11.43 -4.48 -2.94
N VAL A 80 10.63 -4.18 -3.97
CA VAL A 80 9.54 -3.18 -3.86
C VAL A 80 8.43 -3.66 -2.92
N HIS A 81 8.10 -4.97 -2.95
CA HIS A 81 7.17 -5.55 -1.98
C HIS A 81 7.65 -5.32 -0.55
N GLY A 82 8.94 -5.51 -0.27
CA GLY A 82 9.55 -5.23 1.03
C GLY A 82 9.43 -3.77 1.48
N TYR A 83 9.46 -2.80 0.56
CA TYR A 83 9.22 -1.39 0.89
C TYR A 83 7.79 -1.17 1.38
N VAL A 84 6.83 -1.72 0.63
CA VAL A 84 5.41 -1.60 0.93
C VAL A 84 5.06 -2.33 2.24
N GLU A 85 5.63 -3.52 2.44
CA GLU A 85 5.46 -4.32 3.65
C GLU A 85 5.97 -3.60 4.91
N ARG A 86 7.15 -2.97 4.85
CA ARG A 86 7.68 -2.20 6.00
C ARG A 86 6.73 -1.09 6.43
N LEU A 87 6.18 -0.35 5.47
CA LEU A 87 5.19 0.67 5.77
C LEU A 87 3.94 0.06 6.39
N ALA A 88 3.42 -1.03 5.80
CA ALA A 88 2.21 -1.72 6.26
C ALA A 88 2.37 -2.23 7.70
N ARG A 89 3.50 -2.85 8.04
CA ARG A 89 3.81 -3.32 9.41
C ARG A 89 3.93 -2.17 10.41
N THR A 90 4.52 -1.05 10.01
CA THR A 90 4.59 0.15 10.86
C THR A 90 3.21 0.70 11.14
N SER A 91 2.38 0.78 10.11
CA SER A 91 0.99 1.21 10.18
C SER A 91 0.16 0.30 11.06
N HIS A 92 0.31 -1.02 10.90
CA HIS A 92 -0.35 -2.01 11.75
C HIS A 92 -0.03 -1.78 13.24
N LYS A 93 1.25 -1.63 13.58
CA LYS A 93 1.67 -1.39 14.98
C LYS A 93 1.04 -0.13 15.57
N GLN A 94 1.01 0.96 14.81
CA GLN A 94 0.43 2.23 15.26
C GLN A 94 -1.10 2.13 15.43
N LEU A 95 -1.78 1.52 14.45
CA LEU A 95 -3.22 1.29 14.49
C LEU A 95 -3.62 0.37 15.64
N ALA A 96 -2.92 -0.77 15.80
CA ALA A 96 -3.17 -1.69 16.89
C ALA A 96 -3.01 -1.01 18.25
N ALA A 97 -1.94 -0.25 18.45
CA ALA A 97 -1.72 0.51 19.69
C ALA A 97 -2.87 1.48 19.98
N LEU A 98 -3.35 2.20 18.96
CA LEU A 98 -4.47 3.13 19.10
C LEU A 98 -5.79 2.40 19.42
N LEU A 99 -6.03 1.26 18.81
CA LEU A 99 -7.26 0.48 19.00
C LEU A 99 -7.35 -0.24 20.36
N HIS A 100 -6.28 -0.22 21.17
CA HIS A 100 -6.32 -0.63 22.57
C HIS A 100 -7.12 0.36 23.46
N ILE A 101 -7.36 1.58 22.99
CA ILE A 101 -8.26 2.52 23.68
C ILE A 101 -9.68 1.92 23.70
N PRO A 102 -10.31 1.78 24.87
CA PRO A 102 -11.60 1.11 25.00
C PRO A 102 -12.67 1.69 24.08
N GLY A 103 -13.27 0.84 23.25
CA GLY A 103 -14.37 1.21 22.34
C GLY A 103 -13.96 1.82 21.01
N LEU A 104 -12.70 2.25 20.82
CA LEU A 104 -12.26 2.93 19.59
C LEU A 104 -12.36 2.01 18.34
N TYR A 105 -12.13 0.70 18.50
CA TYR A 105 -12.29 -0.27 17.42
C TYR A 105 -13.67 -0.24 16.75
N ARG A 106 -14.72 0.18 17.48
CA ARG A 106 -16.10 0.27 16.95
C ARG A 106 -16.26 1.34 15.89
N LEU A 107 -15.38 2.33 15.86
CA LEU A 107 -15.40 3.42 14.87
C LEU A 107 -14.79 3.00 13.54
N VAL A 108 -13.98 1.93 13.51
CA VAL A 108 -13.23 1.53 12.30
C VAL A 108 -14.14 1.30 11.10
N PRO A 109 -15.24 0.52 11.15
CA PRO A 109 -16.10 0.34 9.98
C PRO A 109 -16.67 1.68 9.46
N GLY A 110 -17.11 2.57 10.33
CA GLY A 110 -17.63 3.89 9.94
C GLY A 110 -16.57 4.79 9.28
N VAL A 111 -15.34 4.73 9.76
CA VAL A 111 -14.19 5.42 9.16
C VAL A 111 -13.95 4.90 7.74
N PHE A 112 -14.00 3.58 7.53
CA PHE A 112 -13.83 2.97 6.20
C PHE A 112 -14.95 3.30 5.24
N VAL A 113 -16.21 3.32 5.70
CA VAL A 113 -17.35 3.81 4.90
C VAL A 113 -17.09 5.22 4.39
N LYS A 114 -16.70 6.14 5.28
CA LYS A 114 -16.40 7.52 4.91
C LYS A 114 -15.22 7.60 3.93
N SER A 115 -14.17 6.83 4.17
CA SER A 115 -12.98 6.79 3.32
C SER A 115 -13.29 6.28 1.93
N THR A 116 -14.07 5.21 1.79
CA THR A 116 -14.50 4.65 0.50
C THR A 116 -15.19 5.71 -0.33
N ARG A 117 -16.05 6.51 0.27
CA ARG A 117 -16.78 7.56 -0.44
C ARG A 117 -15.94 8.78 -0.83
N SER A 118 -14.92 9.11 -0.05
CA SER A 118 -14.12 10.34 -0.25
C SER A 118 -12.84 10.13 -1.03
N VAL A 119 -12.07 9.06 -0.76
CA VAL A 119 -10.74 8.85 -1.33
C VAL A 119 -10.71 7.73 -2.35
N PHE A 120 -11.59 6.75 -2.19
CA PHE A 120 -11.67 5.58 -3.06
C PHE A 120 -12.92 5.59 -3.95
N GLY A 121 -13.40 6.79 -4.24
CA GLY A 121 -14.53 7.03 -5.11
C GLY A 121 -14.14 7.12 -6.60
N PRO A 122 -15.15 7.32 -7.47
CA PRO A 122 -14.96 7.39 -8.92
C PRO A 122 -13.98 8.49 -9.36
N ALA A 123 -13.94 9.63 -8.67
CA ALA A 123 -13.02 10.71 -8.96
C ALA A 123 -11.55 10.31 -8.83
N ALA A 124 -11.25 9.35 -7.95
CA ALA A 124 -9.92 8.78 -7.79
C ALA A 124 -9.64 7.58 -8.75
N GLY A 125 -10.61 7.22 -9.59
CA GLY A 125 -10.50 6.10 -10.54
C GLY A 125 -10.90 4.75 -9.97
N PHE A 126 -11.53 4.71 -8.78
CA PHE A 126 -12.09 3.48 -8.21
C PHE A 126 -13.57 3.32 -8.60
N ALA A 127 -14.05 2.08 -8.61
CA ALA A 127 -15.46 1.76 -8.75
C ALA A 127 -15.93 0.87 -7.59
N PRO A 128 -16.17 1.44 -6.40
CA PRO A 128 -16.66 0.69 -5.26
C PRO A 128 -18.16 0.34 -5.44
N LYS A 129 -18.50 -0.93 -5.19
CA LYS A 129 -19.87 -1.41 -5.03
C LYS A 129 -20.06 -1.75 -3.55
N GLU A 130 -20.72 -0.86 -2.81
CA GLU A 130 -21.03 -1.09 -1.41
C GLU A 130 -22.07 -2.21 -1.30
N LEU A 131 -21.76 -3.26 -0.54
CA LEU A 131 -22.66 -4.41 -0.36
C LEU A 131 -23.49 -4.29 0.91
N GLN A 132 -22.83 -4.02 2.03
CA GLN A 132 -23.48 -3.86 3.32
C GLN A 132 -22.65 -2.91 4.18
N THR A 133 -23.26 -1.82 4.58
CA THR A 133 -22.64 -0.85 5.49
C THR A 133 -23.57 -0.55 6.65
N SER A 134 -23.05 -0.61 7.86
CA SER A 134 -23.73 -0.24 9.09
C SER A 134 -22.70 0.29 10.09
N ASN A 135 -23.14 0.72 11.27
CA ASN A 135 -22.22 1.20 12.32
C ASN A 135 -21.20 0.15 12.81
N GLY A 136 -21.40 -1.12 12.47
CA GLY A 136 -20.49 -2.21 12.86
C GLY A 136 -19.91 -3.00 11.69
N VAL A 137 -20.33 -2.71 10.46
CA VAL A 137 -19.97 -3.48 9.26
C VAL A 137 -19.65 -2.56 8.11
N TRP A 138 -18.52 -2.79 7.46
CA TRP A 138 -18.16 -2.20 6.18
C TRP A 138 -17.79 -3.29 5.20
N ARG A 139 -18.47 -3.35 4.06
CA ARG A 139 -18.23 -4.32 2.98
C ARG A 139 -18.34 -3.64 1.64
N VAL A 140 -17.37 -3.91 0.77
CA VAL A 140 -17.31 -3.29 -0.55
C VAL A 140 -16.67 -4.25 -1.56
N ASP A 141 -17.26 -4.34 -2.76
CA ASP A 141 -16.57 -4.88 -3.93
C ASP A 141 -15.95 -3.74 -4.72
N MET A 142 -14.67 -3.84 -5.02
CA MET A 142 -14.00 -2.86 -5.85
C MET A 142 -13.87 -3.41 -7.27
N MET A 143 -14.73 -2.94 -8.14
CA MET A 143 -14.79 -3.39 -9.53
C MET A 143 -13.70 -2.77 -10.40
N LYS A 144 -13.13 -1.63 -9.98
CA LYS A 144 -12.04 -0.94 -10.67
C LYS A 144 -11.08 -0.32 -9.66
N CYS A 145 -9.77 -0.40 -9.92
CA CYS A 145 -8.73 0.10 -9.03
C CYS A 145 -7.60 0.78 -9.82
N PRO A 146 -7.29 2.06 -9.59
CA PRO A 146 -6.23 2.76 -10.31
C PRO A 146 -4.85 2.16 -10.10
N TYR A 147 -4.61 1.44 -9.01
CA TYR A 147 -3.35 0.69 -8.81
C TYR A 147 -3.21 -0.44 -9.83
N HIS A 148 -4.28 -1.22 -10.02
CA HIS A 148 -4.31 -2.30 -11.01
C HIS A 148 -4.18 -1.74 -12.42
N ASP A 149 -5.05 -0.78 -12.77
CA ASP A 149 -5.14 -0.23 -14.11
C ASP A 149 -3.81 0.43 -14.53
N THR A 150 -3.21 1.26 -13.64
CA THR A 150 -1.96 1.96 -13.94
C THR A 150 -0.77 0.97 -14.00
N CYS A 151 -0.69 -0.01 -13.10
CA CYS A 151 0.36 -1.03 -13.22
C CYS A 151 0.26 -1.83 -14.52
N ALA A 152 -0.96 -2.17 -14.97
CA ALA A 152 -1.20 -2.85 -16.23
C ALA A 152 -0.83 -1.96 -17.44
N GLU A 153 -1.22 -0.68 -17.41
CA GLU A 153 -0.90 0.32 -18.44
C GLU A 153 0.62 0.46 -18.66
N TYR A 154 1.40 0.42 -17.57
CA TYR A 154 2.88 0.48 -17.62
C TYR A 154 3.55 -0.90 -17.74
N GLY A 155 2.82 -1.97 -18.08
CA GLY A 155 3.37 -3.30 -18.35
C GLY A 155 3.94 -4.02 -17.12
N CYS A 156 3.53 -3.64 -15.93
CA CYS A 156 3.95 -4.27 -14.67
C CYS A 156 2.75 -4.67 -13.77
N PRO A 157 1.75 -5.43 -14.30
CA PRO A 157 0.54 -5.79 -13.55
C PRO A 157 0.83 -6.55 -12.24
N GLU A 158 1.92 -7.33 -12.20
CA GLU A 158 2.37 -8.06 -11.02
C GLU A 158 2.71 -7.13 -9.82
N LEU A 159 3.13 -5.90 -10.09
CA LEU A 159 3.43 -4.91 -9.05
C LEU A 159 2.18 -4.53 -8.23
N CYS A 160 0.99 -4.59 -8.83
CA CYS A 160 -0.26 -4.31 -8.14
C CYS A 160 -0.45 -5.20 -6.90
N ARG A 161 0.02 -6.45 -6.96
CA ARG A 161 -0.05 -7.38 -5.84
C ARG A 161 0.67 -6.86 -4.59
N CYS A 162 1.81 -6.20 -4.74
CA CYS A 162 2.55 -5.62 -3.60
C CYS A 162 1.67 -4.65 -2.80
N PHE A 163 0.91 -3.82 -3.50
CA PHE A 163 -0.03 -2.89 -2.88
C PHE A 163 -1.24 -3.61 -2.28
N CYS A 164 -1.74 -4.65 -2.92
CA CYS A 164 -2.84 -5.45 -2.36
C CYS A 164 -2.44 -6.16 -1.07
N ASP A 165 -1.31 -6.86 -1.07
CA ASP A 165 -0.86 -7.67 0.09
C ASP A 165 -0.63 -6.81 1.34
N SER A 166 -0.24 -5.53 1.17
CA SER A 166 -0.03 -4.63 2.30
C SER A 166 -1.28 -4.27 3.09
N ASP A 167 -2.48 -4.40 2.50
CA ASP A 167 -3.73 -4.22 3.27
C ASP A 167 -3.91 -5.32 4.31
N ASP A 168 -3.68 -6.58 3.92
CA ASP A 168 -3.79 -7.70 4.85
C ASP A 168 -2.80 -7.56 5.99
N ILE A 169 -1.57 -7.11 5.67
CA ILE A 169 -0.54 -6.81 6.68
C ILE A 169 -0.97 -5.66 7.59
N SER A 170 -1.63 -4.64 7.06
CA SER A 170 -2.05 -3.47 7.82
C SER A 170 -3.24 -3.71 8.73
N TYR A 171 -4.17 -4.58 8.32
CA TYR A 171 -5.49 -4.66 8.94
C TYR A 171 -5.82 -5.99 9.61
N ALA A 172 -5.19 -7.10 9.20
CA ALA A 172 -5.45 -8.38 9.84
C ALA A 172 -4.94 -8.37 11.30
N GLY A 173 -5.80 -8.77 12.23
CA GLY A 173 -5.44 -8.89 13.64
C GLY A 173 -5.24 -7.57 14.40
N LEU A 174 -5.72 -6.44 13.90
CA LEU A 174 -5.62 -5.13 14.56
C LEU A 174 -6.21 -5.11 15.97
N HIS A 175 -7.30 -5.83 16.20
CA HIS A 175 -7.97 -5.88 17.49
C HIS A 175 -8.81 -7.16 17.60
N PRO A 176 -8.87 -7.87 18.76
CA PRO A 176 -9.61 -9.13 18.89
C PRO A 176 -11.12 -9.04 18.57
N LYS A 177 -11.70 -7.84 18.65
CA LYS A 177 -13.11 -7.56 18.35
C LYS A 177 -13.35 -6.93 16.98
N LEU A 178 -12.34 -6.93 16.10
CA LEU A 178 -12.41 -6.39 14.75
C LEU A 178 -11.91 -7.44 13.77
N ILE A 179 -12.80 -7.91 12.91
CA ILE A 179 -12.49 -8.94 11.93
C ILE A 179 -12.19 -8.26 10.60
N TRP A 180 -11.03 -8.57 10.02
CA TRP A 180 -10.67 -8.25 8.65
C TRP A 180 -10.82 -9.48 7.78
N GLU A 181 -11.59 -9.39 6.70
CA GLU A 181 -11.73 -10.47 5.73
C GLU A 181 -11.51 -9.95 4.31
N ARG A 182 -10.80 -10.73 3.52
CA ARG A 182 -10.61 -10.51 2.10
C ARG A 182 -10.56 -11.83 1.34
N SER A 183 -11.43 -12.00 0.36
CA SER A 183 -11.52 -13.24 -0.43
C SER A 183 -10.82 -13.17 -1.77
N MET A 184 -10.81 -12.00 -2.44
CA MET A 184 -10.29 -11.82 -3.79
C MET A 184 -9.55 -10.50 -3.97
N THR A 185 -8.70 -10.38 -4.99
CA THR A 185 -8.07 -9.11 -5.41
C THR A 185 -7.91 -9.02 -6.92
N LEU A 186 -8.08 -7.83 -7.49
CA LEU A 186 -7.76 -7.54 -8.90
C LEU A 186 -6.29 -7.84 -9.20
N GLY A 187 -5.37 -7.51 -8.30
CA GLY A 187 -3.94 -7.79 -8.45
C GLY A 187 -3.55 -9.26 -8.43
N ARG A 188 -4.50 -10.19 -8.18
CA ARG A 188 -4.34 -11.65 -8.30
C ARG A 188 -5.11 -12.23 -9.48
N GLY A 189 -5.59 -11.39 -10.42
CA GLY A 189 -6.30 -11.82 -11.61
C GLY A 189 -7.77 -12.15 -11.41
N ASN A 190 -8.42 -11.65 -10.35
CA ASN A 190 -9.85 -11.80 -10.16
C ASN A 190 -10.62 -10.64 -10.80
N ASP A 191 -11.89 -10.87 -11.16
CA ASP A 191 -12.75 -9.87 -11.81
C ASP A 191 -13.14 -8.71 -10.89
N ALA A 192 -13.00 -8.90 -9.59
CA ALA A 192 -13.23 -7.90 -8.56
C ALA A 192 -12.31 -8.09 -7.38
N SER A 193 -12.21 -7.04 -6.63
CA SER A 193 -11.45 -7.06 -5.39
C SER A 193 -12.43 -6.96 -4.22
N CYS A 194 -12.57 -7.99 -3.34
CA CYS A 194 -13.55 -8.14 -2.26
C CYS A 194 -13.02 -8.03 -0.80
N ARG A 195 -13.49 -7.10 0.11
CA ARG A 195 -13.03 -6.84 1.51
C ARG A 195 -14.09 -6.36 2.48
N GLY A 196 -13.82 -6.52 3.76
CA GLY A 196 -14.67 -5.98 4.80
C GLY A 196 -14.06 -5.92 6.19
N PHE A 197 -14.64 -5.06 7.01
CA PHE A 197 -14.48 -5.06 8.46
C PHE A 197 -15.81 -5.39 9.13
N GLU A 198 -15.77 -6.27 10.12
CA GLU A 198 -16.89 -6.54 11.02
C GLU A 198 -16.49 -6.36 12.46
N SER A 199 -17.39 -5.76 13.27
CA SER A 199 -17.28 -5.84 14.72
C SER A 199 -18.02 -7.08 15.22
N LEU A 200 -17.49 -7.79 16.20
CA LEU A 200 -18.00 -9.08 16.74
C LEU A 200 -19.47 -9.09 17.22
N ARG A 201 -20.24 -8.02 17.02
CA ARG A 201 -21.69 -8.01 17.27
C ARG A 201 -22.55 -8.41 16.07
N ALA A 202 -21.96 -8.61 14.89
CA ALA A 202 -22.67 -8.96 13.67
C ALA A 202 -22.03 -10.20 13.04
N HIS A 203 -22.46 -11.39 13.47
CA HIS A 203 -22.11 -12.63 12.80
C HIS A 203 -22.90 -12.76 11.50
N LEU A 204 -22.28 -12.41 10.37
CA LEU A 204 -22.70 -12.89 9.06
C LEU A 204 -21.50 -12.84 8.09
N LYS A 205 -21.17 -13.96 7.49
CA LYS A 205 -20.10 -14.12 6.50
C LYS A 205 -20.42 -13.35 5.23
N ALA A 206 -19.51 -12.54 4.75
CA ALA A 206 -19.51 -12.04 3.40
C ALA A 206 -18.15 -11.54 2.94
N HIS A 207 -18.01 -11.43 1.67
CA HIS A 207 -16.78 -11.19 0.93
C HIS A 207 -16.62 -9.71 0.63
N CYS A 208 -15.37 -9.18 0.74
CA CYS A 208 -15.09 -7.96 0.05
C CYS A 208 -13.90 -7.11 0.29
N ASN A 209 -13.53 -6.19 -0.48
CA ASN A 209 -12.22 -5.66 -0.70
C ASN A 209 -12.00 -4.15 -0.84
N VAL A 210 -10.86 -3.69 -0.61
CA VAL A 210 -9.97 -2.55 -0.91
C VAL A 210 -9.64 -1.64 0.24
N LEU A 211 -8.36 -1.54 0.67
CA LEU A 211 -7.72 -0.29 1.03
C LEU A 211 -6.28 -0.39 1.55
N LEU A 212 -5.34 0.20 0.85
CA LEU A 212 -3.93 0.28 1.19
C LEU A 212 -3.52 1.55 1.94
N GLN A 213 -4.43 2.43 2.37
CA GLN A 213 -4.03 3.78 2.76
C GLN A 213 -4.48 4.29 4.12
N CYS A 214 -5.03 3.45 4.98
CA CYS A 214 -5.47 3.91 6.30
C CYS A 214 -4.35 4.34 7.25
N ALA A 215 -3.12 3.90 7.05
CA ALA A 215 -1.99 4.45 7.81
C ALA A 215 -1.80 5.95 7.55
N PHE A 216 -2.07 6.37 6.32
CA PHE A 216 -2.03 7.78 5.94
C PHE A 216 -3.29 8.54 6.37
N TRP A 217 -4.41 7.84 6.49
CA TRP A 217 -5.67 8.41 6.96
C TRP A 217 -5.65 8.81 8.42
N PHE A 218 -4.86 8.13 9.23
CA PHE A 218 -4.63 8.56 10.62
C PHE A 218 -3.95 9.93 10.68
N ASP A 219 -3.04 10.23 9.75
CA ASP A 219 -2.48 11.59 9.62
C ASP A 219 -3.57 12.62 9.25
N VAL A 220 -4.55 12.25 8.43
CA VAL A 220 -5.58 13.17 7.94
C VAL A 220 -6.75 13.30 8.92
N ILE A 221 -7.19 12.21 9.57
CA ILE A 221 -8.36 12.21 10.46
C ILE A 221 -8.01 12.61 11.88
N PHE A 222 -6.84 12.21 12.39
CA PHE A 222 -6.43 12.42 13.78
C PHE A 222 -5.27 13.40 13.95
N GLY A 223 -4.74 13.99 12.87
CA GLY A 223 -3.65 14.96 12.94
C GLY A 223 -2.30 14.37 13.40
N PHE A 224 -2.16 13.04 13.45
CA PHE A 224 -0.90 12.39 13.80
C PHE A 224 0.03 12.41 12.60
N LYS A 225 1.05 13.26 12.66
CA LYS A 225 2.16 13.20 11.69
C LYS A 225 3.01 11.98 11.99
N ILE A 226 3.09 11.04 11.05
CA ILE A 226 4.12 10.00 11.06
C ILE A 226 5.45 10.70 10.86
N THR A 227 6.12 11.05 11.95
CA THR A 227 7.46 11.61 11.90
C THR A 227 8.44 10.50 11.58
N SER A 228 9.32 10.77 10.61
CA SER A 228 10.36 9.85 10.12
C SER A 228 11.44 9.50 11.18
N ALA A 229 11.26 9.90 12.43
CA ALA A 229 12.24 9.76 13.50
C ALA A 229 12.21 8.40 14.23
N ALA A 230 11.34 7.47 13.87
CA ALA A 230 11.16 6.20 14.60
C ALA A 230 11.66 4.96 13.84
N TYR A 231 12.72 5.06 13.05
CA TYR A 231 13.36 3.90 12.43
C TYR A 231 14.77 3.67 13.02
N PRO A 232 14.93 2.84 14.05
CA PRO A 232 16.22 2.26 14.31
C PRO A 232 16.51 1.21 13.21
N LEU A 233 17.60 1.36 12.50
CA LEU A 233 18.13 0.40 11.54
C LEU A 233 18.34 -0.95 12.25
N PRO A 234 17.85 -2.07 11.75
CA PRO A 234 18.34 -3.37 12.21
C PRO A 234 19.75 -3.58 11.65
N HIS A 235 20.74 -3.54 12.54
CA HIS A 235 22.10 -3.96 12.24
C HIS A 235 22.11 -5.44 11.80
N ARG A 236 22.75 -5.69 10.64
CA ARG A 236 23.21 -6.98 10.10
C ARG A 236 22.14 -7.96 9.61
N CYS A 237 21.91 -7.94 8.31
CA CYS A 237 21.61 -9.17 7.58
C CYS A 237 22.89 -10.01 7.49
N THR A 238 23.03 -11.01 8.35
CA THR A 238 23.99 -12.10 8.18
C THR A 238 23.50 -13.02 7.07
N ALA A 239 24.45 -13.42 6.23
CA ALA A 239 24.31 -14.24 5.05
C ALA A 239 23.40 -15.49 5.26
N PHE A 240 22.48 -15.72 4.32
CA PHE A 240 21.91 -17.04 4.09
C PHE A 240 23.00 -17.95 3.50
N LEU A 241 23.43 -18.93 4.27
CA LEU A 241 24.17 -20.08 3.76
C LEU A 241 23.15 -21.06 3.12
N PRO A 242 23.51 -21.72 2.01
CA PRO A 242 22.63 -22.72 1.41
C PRO A 242 22.55 -23.96 2.30
N VAL A 243 21.34 -24.41 2.56
CA VAL A 243 21.10 -25.72 3.21
C VAL A 243 21.34 -26.80 2.16
N SER A 244 22.43 -27.54 2.31
CA SER A 244 22.70 -28.78 1.61
C SER A 244 21.77 -29.90 2.11
N HIS A 245 21.18 -30.62 1.16
CA HIS A 245 20.42 -31.83 1.38
C HIS A 245 21.26 -32.93 2.08
N PHE A 246 20.68 -33.52 3.10
CA PHE A 246 20.74 -34.96 3.40
C PHE A 246 19.33 -35.42 3.82
#